data_37032c6875ef6f544ff74722efdc92c3
#
_entry.id   37032c6875ef6f544ff74722efdc92c3
#
_cell.length_a   1.000
_cell.length_b   1.000
_cell.length_c   1.000
_cell.angle_alpha   90.00
_cell.angle_beta   90.00
_cell.angle_gamma   90.00
#
_symmetry.space_group_name_H-M   'P 1'
#
loop_
_entity.id
_entity.type
_entity.pdbx_description
1 polymer ?
#
loop_
_entity_poly.entity_id
_entity_poly.type
_entity_poly.pdbx_seq_one_letter_code
_entity_poly.pdbx_strand_id
1 'polypeptide(L)'
;MEETVVRDKAVESACVVIGLMQGGQHQVAEMVTRLSTGDWFTAKVSACGLFTAAYKHVSEPDQRSLLRAQFDILAKDTDTPMVRRAVASNVGNFAGVVEGRLLLSDVIPVFEALASDDQDNVRLLAVEQAGKVAKSLVDQHLENECATHVVPVIKHAVEDRSWRVRCAMARGFAKAAHAVGPKLTTVELLPCLTSLLQDHETEVRAATIKDISSFVDLVGAATFAREVMPYVLALLQDVNLNVRVALSDACMKLAPKLGQEHTMTHILPMLQAFLRDESAEVRLHILLQLDGLAEWMPAMAEQVLPLVLELGQDIIWRVRRAVMVSVPLLTERMGVSYFEENLLELYLQAYRDSVNEVRVGASEGLQRLCNVCGADWLQEKVLPRIHSFYDESTFYLIRIAILNALKKLANGEGSAASVLVEDVLQLVLRGAHDSIPNVRFTAVRALQEMAPHLDAGAVDSQVRPCLTELMQSDPDDDVKFFSAQALESIR
;
A
#
# COMPACT_ATOMS: atom_id res chain seq x y z
N MET A 1 4.08 -25.84 -29.73
CA MET A 1 4.61 -25.42 -28.41
C MET A 1 3.49 -25.59 -27.40
N GLU A 2 3.59 -26.58 -26.53
CA GLU A 2 2.49 -26.98 -25.61
C GLU A 2 2.42 -26.06 -24.38
N GLU A 3 3.57 -25.61 -23.86
CA GLU A 3 3.63 -24.76 -22.67
C GLU A 3 3.19 -23.32 -22.95
N THR A 4 2.16 -22.88 -22.25
CA THR A 4 1.58 -21.54 -22.40
C THR A 4 2.61 -20.43 -22.16
N VAL A 5 3.42 -20.54 -21.09
CA VAL A 5 4.42 -19.54 -20.72
C VAL A 5 5.48 -19.36 -21.83
N VAL A 6 5.93 -20.47 -22.44
CA VAL A 6 6.90 -20.42 -23.54
C VAL A 6 6.29 -19.78 -24.79
N ARG A 7 5.03 -20.09 -25.08
CA ARG A 7 4.30 -19.51 -26.22
C ARG A 7 4.11 -17.99 -26.03
N ASP A 8 3.67 -17.56 -24.86
CA ASP A 8 3.44 -16.15 -24.55
C ASP A 8 4.74 -15.36 -24.65
N LYS A 9 5.85 -15.93 -24.15
CA LYS A 9 7.18 -15.32 -24.29
C LYS A 9 7.68 -15.26 -25.73
N ALA A 10 7.36 -16.26 -26.53
CA ALA A 10 7.66 -16.26 -27.96
C ALA A 10 6.87 -15.16 -28.70
N VAL A 11 5.60 -14.96 -28.37
CA VAL A 11 4.77 -13.87 -28.93
C VAL A 11 5.32 -12.50 -28.53
N GLU A 12 5.67 -12.28 -27.24
CA GLU A 12 6.31 -11.04 -26.81
C GLU A 12 7.60 -10.76 -27.59
N SER A 13 8.46 -11.77 -27.70
CA SER A 13 9.73 -11.64 -28.44
C SER A 13 9.51 -11.35 -29.93
N ALA A 14 8.52 -12.00 -30.55
CA ALA A 14 8.14 -11.74 -31.94
C ALA A 14 7.62 -10.29 -32.11
N CYS A 15 6.83 -9.76 -31.19
CA CYS A 15 6.40 -8.35 -31.21
C CYS A 15 7.58 -7.38 -31.16
N VAL A 16 8.60 -7.67 -30.34
CA VAL A 16 9.81 -6.85 -30.27
C VAL A 16 10.58 -6.91 -31.60
N VAL A 17 10.77 -8.11 -32.15
CA VAL A 17 11.46 -8.29 -33.43
C VAL A 17 10.73 -7.54 -34.56
N ILE A 18 9.41 -7.70 -34.68
CA ILE A 18 8.58 -6.98 -35.68
C ILE A 18 8.78 -5.46 -35.54
N GLY A 19 8.82 -4.93 -34.31
CA GLY A 19 9.01 -3.51 -34.06
C GLY A 19 10.40 -2.98 -34.47
N LEU A 20 11.42 -3.85 -34.54
CA LEU A 20 12.78 -3.51 -34.92
C LEU A 20 13.07 -3.73 -36.41
N MET A 21 12.19 -4.43 -37.14
CA MET A 21 12.38 -4.73 -38.55
C MET A 21 12.25 -3.45 -39.41
N GLN A 22 13.14 -3.26 -40.38
CA GLN A 22 13.08 -2.15 -41.34
C GLN A 22 12.41 -2.53 -42.68
N GLY A 23 11.96 -3.78 -42.82
CA GLY A 23 11.30 -4.31 -44.00
C GLY A 23 10.55 -5.59 -43.68
N GLY A 24 10.17 -6.36 -44.67
CA GLY A 24 9.50 -7.66 -44.45
C GLY A 24 8.01 -7.53 -44.11
N GLN A 25 7.37 -6.43 -44.51
CA GLN A 25 5.95 -6.17 -44.21
C GLN A 25 5.03 -7.29 -44.70
N HIS A 26 5.26 -7.76 -45.93
CA HIS A 26 4.49 -8.87 -46.50
C HIS A 26 4.66 -10.17 -45.68
N GLN A 27 5.89 -10.51 -45.30
CA GLN A 27 6.19 -11.70 -44.52
C GLN A 27 5.56 -11.67 -43.13
N VAL A 28 5.52 -10.48 -42.48
CA VAL A 28 4.84 -10.30 -41.21
C VAL A 28 3.32 -10.50 -41.32
N ALA A 29 2.69 -9.88 -42.34
CA ALA A 29 1.28 -10.06 -42.60
C ALA A 29 0.93 -11.51 -42.92
N GLU A 30 1.73 -12.17 -43.80
CA GLU A 30 1.57 -13.57 -44.16
C GLU A 30 1.72 -14.49 -42.92
N MET A 31 2.72 -14.26 -42.08
CA MET A 31 2.94 -15.03 -40.86
C MET A 31 1.71 -14.96 -39.93
N VAL A 32 1.19 -13.74 -39.65
CA VAL A 32 0.02 -13.58 -38.79
C VAL A 32 -1.20 -14.21 -39.44
N THR A 33 -1.42 -14.06 -40.73
CA THR A 33 -2.53 -14.69 -41.48
C THR A 33 -2.44 -16.22 -41.38
N ARG A 34 -1.27 -16.81 -41.60
CA ARG A 34 -1.07 -18.25 -41.49
C ARG A 34 -1.35 -18.79 -40.10
N LEU A 35 -0.96 -18.04 -39.04
CA LEU A 35 -1.25 -18.42 -37.65
C LEU A 35 -2.75 -18.30 -37.35
N SER A 36 -3.42 -17.27 -37.86
CA SER A 36 -4.85 -17.03 -37.63
C SER A 36 -5.76 -18.03 -38.35
N THR A 37 -5.33 -18.56 -39.51
CA THR A 37 -6.09 -19.55 -40.31
C THR A 37 -5.70 -20.99 -40.03
N GLY A 38 -4.70 -21.23 -39.17
CA GLY A 38 -4.22 -22.55 -38.83
C GLY A 38 -5.26 -23.40 -38.08
N ASP A 39 -5.17 -24.73 -38.20
CA ASP A 39 -6.09 -25.68 -37.56
C ASP A 39 -5.98 -25.70 -36.04
N TRP A 40 -4.81 -25.36 -35.50
CA TRP A 40 -4.54 -25.42 -34.06
C TRP A 40 -4.97 -24.11 -33.35
N PHE A 41 -5.86 -24.22 -32.36
CA PHE A 41 -6.30 -23.06 -31.58
C PHE A 41 -5.13 -22.31 -30.92
N THR A 42 -4.04 -23.00 -30.55
CA THR A 42 -2.85 -22.39 -29.97
C THR A 42 -2.14 -21.47 -30.96
N ALA A 43 -2.15 -21.77 -32.27
CA ALA A 43 -1.64 -20.87 -33.31
C ALA A 43 -2.51 -19.61 -33.42
N LYS A 44 -3.85 -19.76 -33.42
CA LYS A 44 -4.82 -18.67 -33.44
C LYS A 44 -4.65 -17.77 -32.22
N VAL A 45 -4.47 -18.33 -31.01
CA VAL A 45 -4.19 -17.57 -29.78
C VAL A 45 -2.91 -16.77 -29.89
N SER A 46 -1.84 -17.36 -30.47
CA SER A 46 -0.57 -16.64 -30.73
C SER A 46 -0.76 -15.50 -31.73
N ALA A 47 -1.54 -15.71 -32.79
CA ALA A 47 -1.86 -14.65 -33.76
C ALA A 47 -2.52 -13.44 -33.08
N CYS A 48 -3.45 -13.67 -32.12
CA CYS A 48 -4.14 -12.58 -31.40
C CYS A 48 -3.16 -11.62 -30.73
N GLY A 49 -2.05 -12.10 -30.17
CA GLY A 49 -1.02 -11.26 -29.55
C GLY A 49 -0.16 -10.48 -30.54
N LEU A 50 -0.11 -10.91 -31.81
CA LEU A 50 0.75 -10.33 -32.85
C LEU A 50 0.07 -9.22 -33.67
N PHE A 51 -1.27 -9.18 -33.74
CA PHE A 51 -2.00 -8.25 -34.61
C PHE A 51 -1.59 -6.79 -34.41
N THR A 52 -1.44 -6.34 -33.17
CA THR A 52 -1.06 -4.96 -32.87
C THR A 52 0.32 -4.61 -33.44
N ALA A 53 1.31 -5.47 -33.26
CA ALA A 53 2.66 -5.24 -33.77
C ALA A 53 2.70 -5.32 -35.31
N ALA A 54 2.02 -6.32 -35.88
CA ALA A 54 1.94 -6.51 -37.32
C ALA A 54 1.24 -5.30 -38.01
N TYR A 55 0.13 -4.83 -37.48
CA TYR A 55 -0.61 -3.71 -38.01
C TYR A 55 0.18 -2.40 -38.01
N LYS A 56 0.97 -2.17 -36.98
CA LYS A 56 1.91 -1.02 -36.93
C LYS A 56 3.01 -1.12 -37.98
N HIS A 57 3.50 -2.33 -38.21
CA HIS A 57 4.62 -2.56 -39.12
C HIS A 57 4.21 -2.53 -40.60
N VAL A 58 3.00 -3.02 -40.90
CA VAL A 58 2.46 -3.11 -42.26
C VAL A 58 1.87 -1.75 -42.70
N SER A 59 2.27 -1.24 -43.86
CA SER A 59 1.76 0.01 -44.44
C SER A 59 0.77 -0.21 -45.58
N GLU A 60 0.82 -1.36 -46.25
CA GLU A 60 -0.01 -1.67 -47.44
C GLU A 60 -1.48 -1.81 -47.05
N PRO A 61 -2.41 -1.02 -47.64
CA PRO A 61 -3.83 -1.01 -47.27
C PRO A 61 -4.52 -2.37 -47.37
N ASP A 62 -4.23 -3.14 -48.39
CA ASP A 62 -4.83 -4.48 -48.61
C ASP A 62 -4.43 -5.45 -47.48
N GLN A 63 -3.15 -5.41 -47.08
CA GLN A 63 -2.64 -6.27 -46.00
C GLN A 63 -3.23 -5.83 -44.63
N ARG A 64 -3.35 -4.52 -44.36
CA ARG A 64 -4.04 -4.00 -43.18
C ARG A 64 -5.51 -4.43 -43.15
N SER A 65 -6.21 -4.35 -44.29
CA SER A 65 -7.60 -4.82 -44.41
C SER A 65 -7.71 -6.32 -44.10
N LEU A 66 -6.79 -7.12 -44.62
CA LEU A 66 -6.74 -8.56 -44.31
C LEU A 66 -6.53 -8.82 -42.82
N LEU A 67 -5.61 -8.09 -42.15
CA LEU A 67 -5.38 -8.24 -40.70
C LEU A 67 -6.61 -7.90 -39.87
N ARG A 68 -7.36 -6.83 -40.21
CA ARG A 68 -8.62 -6.50 -39.53
C ARG A 68 -9.70 -7.56 -39.75
N ALA A 69 -9.84 -8.06 -40.97
CA ALA A 69 -10.78 -9.14 -41.29
C ALA A 69 -10.45 -10.43 -40.52
N GLN A 70 -9.18 -10.79 -40.43
CA GLN A 70 -8.75 -11.98 -39.66
C GLN A 70 -8.99 -11.81 -38.15
N PHE A 71 -8.80 -10.58 -37.59
CA PHE A 71 -9.11 -10.29 -36.20
C PHE A 71 -10.60 -10.46 -35.90
N ASP A 72 -11.48 -9.99 -36.78
CA ASP A 72 -12.92 -10.18 -36.66
C ASP A 72 -13.33 -11.67 -36.78
N ILE A 73 -12.74 -12.42 -37.71
CA ILE A 73 -12.98 -13.88 -37.84
C ILE A 73 -12.63 -14.61 -36.55
N LEU A 74 -11.48 -14.30 -35.94
CA LEU A 74 -11.07 -14.92 -34.66
C LEU A 74 -11.97 -14.54 -33.49
N ALA A 75 -12.51 -13.32 -33.49
CA ALA A 75 -13.50 -12.89 -32.49
C ALA A 75 -14.82 -13.69 -32.56
N LYS A 76 -15.13 -14.24 -33.72
CA LYS A 76 -16.33 -15.04 -34.00
C LYS A 76 -16.05 -16.55 -34.03
N ASP A 77 -14.87 -17.00 -33.58
CA ASP A 77 -14.53 -18.43 -33.53
C ASP A 77 -15.53 -19.17 -32.63
N THR A 78 -16.39 -19.98 -33.25
CA THR A 78 -17.46 -20.72 -32.55
C THR A 78 -16.94 -21.95 -31.83
N ASP A 79 -15.85 -22.51 -32.30
CA ASP A 79 -15.34 -23.81 -31.87
C ASP A 79 -14.54 -23.70 -30.57
N THR A 80 -13.82 -22.58 -30.41
CA THR A 80 -12.83 -22.45 -29.33
C THR A 80 -12.97 -21.13 -28.55
N PRO A 81 -13.62 -21.13 -27.40
CA PRO A 81 -13.70 -19.93 -26.54
C PRO A 81 -12.34 -19.33 -26.16
N MET A 82 -11.28 -20.15 -26.15
CA MET A 82 -9.92 -19.68 -25.87
C MET A 82 -9.39 -18.71 -26.92
N VAL A 83 -9.83 -18.84 -28.19
CA VAL A 83 -9.48 -17.89 -29.25
C VAL A 83 -10.20 -16.57 -29.02
N ARG A 84 -11.51 -16.59 -28.76
CA ARG A 84 -12.28 -15.37 -28.45
C ARG A 84 -11.72 -14.65 -27.22
N ARG A 85 -11.31 -15.39 -26.18
CA ARG A 85 -10.60 -14.83 -24.99
C ARG A 85 -9.32 -14.11 -25.37
N ALA A 86 -8.52 -14.70 -26.27
CA ALA A 86 -7.28 -14.07 -26.71
C ALA A 86 -7.54 -12.78 -27.52
N VAL A 87 -8.57 -12.77 -28.35
CA VAL A 87 -9.02 -11.55 -29.06
C VAL A 87 -9.47 -10.50 -28.03
N ALA A 88 -10.34 -10.88 -27.06
CA ALA A 88 -10.82 -9.98 -26.01
C ALA A 88 -9.69 -9.33 -25.21
N SER A 89 -8.64 -10.09 -24.86
CA SER A 89 -7.48 -9.55 -24.16
C SER A 89 -6.68 -8.52 -24.99
N ASN A 90 -6.76 -8.57 -26.32
CA ASN A 90 -5.96 -7.77 -27.21
C ASN A 90 -6.74 -6.65 -27.94
N VAL A 91 -8.07 -6.65 -27.87
CA VAL A 91 -8.90 -5.70 -28.63
C VAL A 91 -8.58 -4.22 -28.30
N GLY A 92 -8.29 -3.90 -27.05
CA GLY A 92 -7.92 -2.54 -26.67
C GLY A 92 -6.56 -2.10 -27.22
N ASN A 93 -5.58 -3.00 -27.28
CA ASN A 93 -4.27 -2.70 -27.89
C ASN A 93 -4.40 -2.57 -29.41
N PHE A 94 -5.24 -3.40 -30.03
CA PHE A 94 -5.49 -3.34 -31.46
C PHE A 94 -6.26 -2.09 -31.84
N ALA A 95 -7.25 -1.68 -31.05
CA ALA A 95 -7.96 -0.41 -31.22
C ALA A 95 -7.03 0.81 -31.24
N GLY A 96 -5.97 0.78 -30.42
CA GLY A 96 -4.98 1.87 -30.35
C GLY A 96 -4.10 2.05 -31.58
N VAL A 97 -4.18 1.16 -32.59
CA VAL A 97 -3.35 1.22 -33.79
C VAL A 97 -4.16 1.30 -35.09
N VAL A 98 -5.46 1.05 -35.03
CA VAL A 98 -6.36 1.13 -36.19
C VAL A 98 -6.89 2.56 -36.36
N GLU A 99 -6.94 3.03 -37.58
CA GLU A 99 -7.34 4.39 -37.96
C GLU A 99 -8.83 4.65 -37.69
N GLY A 100 -9.19 5.88 -37.33
CA GLY A 100 -10.49 6.26 -36.75
C GLY A 100 -11.75 5.72 -37.44
N ARG A 101 -11.88 5.84 -38.76
CA ARG A 101 -13.05 5.32 -39.50
C ARG A 101 -13.07 3.77 -39.46
N LEU A 102 -11.90 3.15 -39.58
CA LEU A 102 -11.74 1.69 -39.60
C LEU A 102 -11.82 1.15 -38.16
N LEU A 103 -11.46 1.95 -37.17
CA LEU A 103 -11.71 1.64 -35.76
C LEU A 103 -13.22 1.45 -35.51
N LEU A 104 -14.05 2.41 -35.98
CA LEU A 104 -15.51 2.36 -35.81
C LEU A 104 -16.16 1.22 -36.61
N SER A 105 -15.72 0.98 -37.86
CA SER A 105 -16.34 -0.05 -38.69
C SER A 105 -15.90 -1.49 -38.38
N ASP A 106 -14.63 -1.69 -38.00
CA ASP A 106 -14.03 -3.01 -37.98
C ASP A 106 -13.68 -3.50 -36.57
N VAL A 107 -13.38 -2.61 -35.59
CA VAL A 107 -12.91 -3.00 -34.26
C VAL A 107 -13.94 -2.77 -33.16
N ILE A 108 -14.68 -1.67 -33.20
CA ILE A 108 -15.73 -1.38 -32.21
C ILE A 108 -16.81 -2.47 -32.20
N PRO A 109 -17.34 -2.96 -33.34
CA PRO A 109 -18.31 -4.06 -33.35
C PRO A 109 -17.75 -5.36 -32.76
N VAL A 110 -16.45 -5.62 -32.94
CA VAL A 110 -15.76 -6.75 -32.31
C VAL A 110 -15.71 -6.61 -30.79
N PHE A 111 -15.37 -5.40 -30.29
CA PHE A 111 -15.36 -5.12 -28.87
C PHE A 111 -16.74 -5.30 -28.23
N GLU A 112 -17.79 -4.76 -28.83
CA GLU A 112 -19.17 -4.90 -28.35
C GLU A 112 -19.64 -6.35 -28.34
N ALA A 113 -19.35 -7.12 -29.40
CA ALA A 113 -19.69 -8.52 -29.50
C ALA A 113 -18.99 -9.36 -28.41
N LEU A 114 -17.69 -9.12 -28.17
CA LEU A 114 -16.93 -9.81 -27.12
C LEU A 114 -17.38 -9.43 -25.72
N ALA A 115 -17.80 -8.19 -25.50
CA ALA A 115 -18.36 -7.73 -24.22
C ALA A 115 -19.75 -8.32 -23.95
N SER A 116 -20.42 -8.88 -24.97
CA SER A 116 -21.71 -9.55 -24.88
C SER A 116 -21.63 -11.07 -25.10
N ASP A 117 -20.43 -11.65 -25.10
CA ASP A 117 -20.19 -13.08 -25.34
C ASP A 117 -20.93 -13.97 -24.32
N ASP A 118 -21.33 -15.17 -24.73
CA ASP A 118 -21.98 -16.13 -23.85
C ASP A 118 -21.10 -16.55 -22.67
N GLN A 119 -19.78 -16.63 -22.90
CA GLN A 119 -18.81 -17.01 -21.90
C GLN A 119 -18.37 -15.80 -21.03
N ASP A 120 -18.55 -15.88 -19.72
CA ASP A 120 -18.19 -14.80 -18.80
C ASP A 120 -16.69 -14.45 -18.84
N ASN A 121 -15.81 -15.44 -19.06
CA ASN A 121 -14.39 -15.23 -19.21
C ASN A 121 -14.00 -14.43 -20.45
N VAL A 122 -14.81 -14.43 -21.52
CA VAL A 122 -14.61 -13.59 -22.70
C VAL A 122 -15.08 -12.18 -22.39
N ARG A 123 -16.30 -12.03 -21.84
CA ARG A 123 -16.83 -10.73 -21.41
C ARG A 123 -15.90 -10.01 -20.45
N LEU A 124 -15.41 -10.72 -19.42
CA LEU A 124 -14.46 -10.20 -18.42
C LEU A 124 -13.24 -9.54 -19.09
N LEU A 125 -12.62 -10.26 -20.02
CA LEU A 125 -11.41 -9.78 -20.70
C LEU A 125 -11.71 -8.61 -21.66
N ALA A 126 -12.88 -8.60 -22.29
CA ALA A 126 -13.31 -7.51 -23.15
C ALA A 126 -13.54 -6.22 -22.33
N VAL A 127 -14.27 -6.30 -21.20
CA VAL A 127 -14.57 -5.12 -20.39
C VAL A 127 -13.33 -4.52 -19.71
N GLU A 128 -12.31 -5.32 -19.42
CA GLU A 128 -11.00 -4.82 -18.98
C GLU A 128 -10.33 -3.91 -20.00
N GLN A 129 -10.67 -4.04 -21.28
CA GLN A 129 -10.13 -3.21 -22.36
C GLN A 129 -10.94 -1.91 -22.60
N ALA A 130 -12.09 -1.72 -21.93
CA ALA A 130 -12.96 -0.58 -22.17
C ALA A 130 -12.23 0.78 -22.07
N GLY A 131 -11.36 0.94 -21.06
CA GLY A 131 -10.55 2.16 -20.91
C GLY A 131 -9.57 2.39 -22.06
N LYS A 132 -8.98 1.33 -22.64
CA LYS A 132 -8.08 1.46 -23.80
C LYS A 132 -8.86 1.79 -25.09
N VAL A 133 -10.01 1.16 -25.26
CA VAL A 133 -10.90 1.43 -26.40
C VAL A 133 -11.38 2.89 -26.35
N ALA A 134 -11.86 3.35 -25.18
CA ALA A 134 -12.25 4.73 -24.97
C ALA A 134 -11.11 5.69 -25.30
N LYS A 135 -9.91 5.41 -24.77
CA LYS A 135 -8.73 6.23 -25.06
C LYS A 135 -8.41 6.28 -26.54
N SER A 136 -8.51 5.15 -27.26
CA SER A 136 -8.24 5.09 -28.70
C SER A 136 -9.22 5.96 -29.49
N LEU A 137 -10.50 6.04 -29.08
CA LEU A 137 -11.48 6.93 -29.67
C LEU A 137 -11.15 8.40 -29.40
N VAL A 138 -10.80 8.75 -28.16
CA VAL A 138 -10.44 10.12 -27.78
C VAL A 138 -9.17 10.59 -28.49
N ASP A 139 -8.13 9.77 -28.54
CA ASP A 139 -6.86 10.08 -29.21
C ASP A 139 -7.04 10.35 -30.72
N GLN A 140 -8.15 9.87 -31.30
CA GLN A 140 -8.52 10.07 -32.72
C GLN A 140 -9.65 11.09 -32.91
N HIS A 141 -9.97 11.92 -31.91
CA HIS A 141 -11.02 12.95 -31.94
C HIS A 141 -12.43 12.40 -32.20
N LEU A 142 -12.71 11.22 -31.64
CA LEU A 142 -13.99 10.52 -31.74
C LEU A 142 -14.67 10.43 -30.35
N GLU A 143 -14.58 11.48 -29.54
CA GLU A 143 -15.07 11.49 -28.16
C GLU A 143 -16.58 11.20 -28.07
N ASN A 144 -17.37 11.64 -29.06
CA ASN A 144 -18.81 11.39 -29.08
C ASN A 144 -19.14 9.90 -29.22
N GLU A 145 -18.30 9.14 -29.87
CA GLU A 145 -18.48 7.69 -30.07
C GLU A 145 -18.27 6.90 -28.78
N CYS A 146 -17.57 7.47 -27.78
CA CYS A 146 -17.50 6.88 -26.45
C CYS A 146 -18.87 6.75 -25.79
N ALA A 147 -19.73 7.76 -25.94
CA ALA A 147 -21.09 7.72 -25.39
C ALA A 147 -21.96 6.65 -26.08
N THR A 148 -21.74 6.43 -27.38
CA THR A 148 -22.51 5.53 -28.21
C THR A 148 -22.08 4.06 -28.05
N HIS A 149 -20.77 3.82 -27.91
CA HIS A 149 -20.20 2.46 -27.99
C HIS A 149 -19.58 1.98 -26.68
N VAL A 150 -18.87 2.83 -25.92
CA VAL A 150 -18.15 2.38 -24.73
C VAL A 150 -19.01 2.49 -23.47
N VAL A 151 -19.74 3.57 -23.28
CA VAL A 151 -20.60 3.77 -22.10
C VAL A 151 -21.66 2.67 -21.97
N PRO A 152 -22.37 2.23 -23.02
CA PRO A 152 -23.30 1.09 -22.93
C PRO A 152 -22.62 -0.20 -22.50
N VAL A 153 -21.42 -0.48 -23.00
CA VAL A 153 -20.65 -1.68 -22.59
C VAL A 153 -20.32 -1.62 -21.10
N ILE A 154 -19.88 -0.44 -20.58
CA ILE A 154 -19.60 -0.24 -19.16
C ILE A 154 -20.86 -0.48 -18.32
N LYS A 155 -22.01 0.10 -18.73
CA LYS A 155 -23.29 -0.06 -18.03
C LYS A 155 -23.73 -1.54 -17.96
N HIS A 156 -23.66 -2.23 -19.09
CA HIS A 156 -23.99 -3.67 -19.12
C HIS A 156 -23.04 -4.50 -18.26
N ALA A 157 -21.73 -4.16 -18.24
CA ALA A 157 -20.75 -4.86 -17.44
C ALA A 157 -20.94 -4.65 -15.92
N VAL A 158 -21.44 -3.49 -15.50
CA VAL A 158 -21.78 -3.21 -14.09
C VAL A 158 -22.98 -4.04 -13.63
N GLU A 159 -23.88 -4.39 -14.52
CA GLU A 159 -25.09 -5.19 -14.27
C GLU A 159 -24.95 -6.66 -14.71
N ASP A 160 -23.75 -7.09 -15.13
CA ASP A 160 -23.53 -8.45 -15.63
C ASP A 160 -23.90 -9.51 -14.58
N ARG A 161 -24.54 -10.58 -15.05
CA ARG A 161 -24.93 -11.73 -14.22
C ARG A 161 -23.77 -12.40 -13.50
N SER A 162 -22.54 -12.36 -14.09
CA SER A 162 -21.31 -12.89 -13.48
C SER A 162 -20.63 -11.83 -12.61
N TRP A 163 -20.51 -12.10 -11.32
CA TRP A 163 -19.78 -11.22 -10.41
C TRP A 163 -18.32 -10.98 -10.85
N ARG A 164 -17.72 -11.97 -11.57
CA ARG A 164 -16.35 -11.83 -12.09
C ARG A 164 -16.25 -10.71 -13.13
N VAL A 165 -17.25 -10.58 -13.99
CA VAL A 165 -17.32 -9.49 -15.00
C VAL A 165 -17.52 -8.16 -14.28
N ARG A 166 -18.46 -8.07 -13.31
CA ARG A 166 -18.64 -6.86 -12.51
C ARG A 166 -17.38 -6.47 -11.75
N CYS A 167 -16.67 -7.44 -11.16
CA CYS A 167 -15.40 -7.21 -10.47
C CYS A 167 -14.26 -6.74 -11.42
N ALA A 168 -14.19 -7.32 -12.62
CA ALA A 168 -13.25 -6.88 -13.65
C ALA A 168 -13.54 -5.44 -14.09
N MET A 169 -14.82 -5.11 -14.28
CA MET A 169 -15.24 -3.75 -14.59
C MET A 169 -14.90 -2.81 -13.43
N ALA A 170 -15.18 -3.17 -12.18
CA ALA A 170 -14.85 -2.36 -11.00
C ALA A 170 -13.35 -2.02 -10.93
N ARG A 171 -12.47 -2.99 -11.19
CA ARG A 171 -11.00 -2.77 -11.24
C ARG A 171 -10.56 -1.84 -12.37
N GLY A 172 -11.27 -1.88 -13.50
CA GLY A 172 -10.96 -1.03 -14.66
C GLY A 172 -11.72 0.29 -14.68
N PHE A 173 -12.69 0.47 -13.78
CA PHE A 173 -13.68 1.53 -13.85
C PHE A 173 -13.09 2.94 -13.84
N ALA A 174 -12.14 3.19 -12.95
CA ALA A 174 -11.46 4.47 -12.88
C ALA A 174 -10.72 4.79 -14.18
N LYS A 175 -10.04 3.82 -14.80
CA LYS A 175 -9.33 4.00 -16.08
C LYS A 175 -10.31 4.28 -17.22
N ALA A 176 -11.44 3.59 -17.25
CA ALA A 176 -12.47 3.82 -18.23
C ALA A 176 -13.11 5.22 -18.07
N ALA A 177 -13.41 5.61 -16.83
CA ALA A 177 -13.95 6.94 -16.50
C ALA A 177 -13.00 8.07 -16.91
N HIS A 178 -11.70 7.93 -16.64
CA HIS A 178 -10.69 8.89 -17.10
C HIS A 178 -10.63 8.99 -18.62
N ALA A 179 -10.73 7.86 -19.32
CA ALA A 179 -10.67 7.82 -20.77
C ALA A 179 -11.89 8.46 -21.45
N VAL A 180 -13.11 8.23 -20.93
CA VAL A 180 -14.32 8.86 -21.48
C VAL A 180 -14.48 10.34 -21.09
N GLY A 181 -13.76 10.78 -20.06
CA GLY A 181 -13.69 12.16 -19.61
C GLY A 181 -14.75 12.57 -18.58
N PRO A 182 -14.56 13.78 -17.97
CA PRO A 182 -15.34 14.22 -16.80
C PRO A 182 -16.84 14.35 -17.07
N LYS A 183 -17.22 14.86 -18.24
CA LYS A 183 -18.63 15.12 -18.59
C LYS A 183 -19.45 13.84 -18.65
N LEU A 184 -18.96 12.83 -19.38
CA LEU A 184 -19.64 11.53 -19.49
C LEU A 184 -19.58 10.78 -18.17
N THR A 185 -18.47 10.88 -17.42
CA THR A 185 -18.35 10.28 -16.10
C THR A 185 -19.40 10.82 -15.15
N THR A 186 -19.59 12.15 -15.09
CA THR A 186 -20.56 12.76 -14.18
C THR A 186 -22.00 12.38 -14.53
N VAL A 187 -22.36 12.34 -15.82
CA VAL A 187 -23.75 12.12 -16.24
C VAL A 187 -24.08 10.63 -16.30
N GLU A 188 -23.17 9.81 -16.84
CA GLU A 188 -23.48 8.42 -17.22
C GLU A 188 -22.86 7.38 -16.29
N LEU A 189 -21.66 7.64 -15.72
CA LEU A 189 -20.92 6.65 -14.98
C LEU A 189 -21.00 6.79 -13.45
N LEU A 190 -21.37 7.94 -12.89
CA LEU A 190 -21.58 8.05 -11.43
C LEU A 190 -22.67 7.09 -10.91
N PRO A 191 -23.82 6.92 -11.59
CA PRO A 191 -24.80 5.91 -11.16
C PRO A 191 -24.23 4.47 -11.20
N CYS A 192 -23.37 4.17 -12.16
CA CYS A 192 -22.68 2.88 -12.23
C CYS A 192 -21.71 2.68 -11.05
N LEU A 193 -20.95 3.72 -10.69
CA LEU A 193 -20.06 3.70 -9.53
C LEU A 193 -20.82 3.42 -8.22
N THR A 194 -21.95 4.10 -8.03
CA THR A 194 -22.78 3.92 -6.83
C THR A 194 -23.44 2.54 -6.79
N SER A 195 -23.80 1.97 -7.94
CA SER A 195 -24.28 0.59 -8.06
C SER A 195 -23.20 -0.42 -7.66
N LEU A 196 -21.97 -0.26 -8.15
CA LEU A 196 -20.82 -1.13 -7.79
C LEU A 196 -20.46 -1.05 -6.30
N LEU A 197 -20.61 0.11 -5.65
CA LEU A 197 -20.40 0.26 -4.21
C LEU A 197 -21.46 -0.49 -3.39
N GLN A 198 -22.61 -0.78 -3.96
CA GLN A 198 -23.72 -1.51 -3.35
C GLN A 198 -23.86 -2.96 -3.84
N ASP A 199 -22.87 -3.45 -4.60
CA ASP A 199 -22.93 -4.82 -5.16
C ASP A 199 -23.07 -5.87 -4.06
N HIS A 200 -23.81 -6.93 -4.33
CA HIS A 200 -23.99 -8.03 -3.39
C HIS A 200 -22.69 -8.77 -3.08
N GLU A 201 -21.75 -8.81 -4.05
CA GLU A 201 -20.47 -9.49 -3.89
C GLU A 201 -19.42 -8.58 -3.26
N THR A 202 -18.78 -9.08 -2.23
CA THR A 202 -17.74 -8.40 -1.47
C THR A 202 -16.57 -7.96 -2.34
N GLU A 203 -16.16 -8.84 -3.25
CA GLU A 203 -15.01 -8.62 -4.16
C GLU A 203 -15.25 -7.45 -5.10
N VAL A 204 -16.51 -7.24 -5.51
CA VAL A 204 -16.89 -6.10 -6.36
C VAL A 204 -16.85 -4.81 -5.57
N ARG A 205 -17.42 -4.78 -4.35
CA ARG A 205 -17.38 -3.60 -3.48
C ARG A 205 -15.93 -3.21 -3.15
N ALA A 206 -15.12 -4.17 -2.71
CA ALA A 206 -13.72 -3.94 -2.38
C ALA A 206 -12.89 -3.43 -3.58
N ALA A 207 -13.12 -4.01 -4.77
CA ALA A 207 -12.47 -3.58 -6.00
C ALA A 207 -12.84 -2.15 -6.39
N THR A 208 -14.11 -1.76 -6.19
CA THR A 208 -14.61 -0.40 -6.49
C THR A 208 -13.97 0.65 -5.58
N ILE A 209 -13.81 0.33 -4.29
CA ILE A 209 -13.21 1.23 -3.30
C ILE A 209 -11.75 1.55 -3.61
N LYS A 210 -10.99 0.62 -4.15
CA LYS A 210 -9.53 0.71 -4.29
C LYS A 210 -9.05 1.98 -4.97
N ASP A 211 -9.72 2.38 -6.06
CA ASP A 211 -9.35 3.55 -6.87
C ASP A 211 -10.39 4.69 -6.78
N ILE A 212 -11.26 4.66 -5.76
CA ILE A 212 -12.39 5.58 -5.62
C ILE A 212 -11.95 7.05 -5.55
N SER A 213 -10.79 7.31 -4.95
CA SER A 213 -10.26 8.67 -4.81
C SER A 213 -9.95 9.36 -6.15
N SER A 214 -9.73 8.59 -7.23
CA SER A 214 -9.49 9.15 -8.56
C SER A 214 -10.74 9.82 -9.17
N PHE A 215 -11.94 9.45 -8.71
CA PHE A 215 -13.17 10.05 -9.14
C PHE A 215 -13.35 11.50 -8.64
N VAL A 216 -12.74 11.86 -7.52
CA VAL A 216 -12.75 13.23 -7.01
C VAL A 216 -12.14 14.18 -8.05
N ASP A 217 -11.05 13.76 -8.69
CA ASP A 217 -10.36 14.56 -9.73
C ASP A 217 -11.22 14.72 -10.99
N LEU A 218 -12.07 13.72 -11.30
CA LEU A 218 -12.92 13.72 -12.48
C LEU A 218 -14.20 14.54 -12.32
N VAL A 219 -14.88 14.41 -11.17
CA VAL A 219 -16.23 14.98 -11.00
C VAL A 219 -16.23 16.19 -10.06
N GLY A 220 -15.10 16.48 -9.42
CA GLY A 220 -14.94 17.53 -8.42
C GLY A 220 -15.42 17.13 -7.03
N ALA A 221 -14.78 17.72 -6.00
CA ALA A 221 -15.01 17.36 -4.59
C ALA A 221 -16.48 17.54 -4.17
N ALA A 222 -17.13 18.64 -4.55
CA ALA A 222 -18.53 18.90 -4.18
C ALA A 222 -19.52 17.90 -4.79
N THR A 223 -19.33 17.51 -6.06
CA THR A 223 -20.18 16.50 -6.71
C THR A 223 -19.95 15.13 -6.07
N PHE A 224 -18.68 14.77 -5.86
CA PHE A 224 -18.34 13.51 -5.20
C PHE A 224 -18.91 13.42 -3.79
N ALA A 225 -18.80 14.50 -2.99
CA ALA A 225 -19.35 14.55 -1.64
C ALA A 225 -20.87 14.39 -1.60
N ARG A 226 -21.56 14.96 -2.56
CA ARG A 226 -23.03 14.88 -2.66
C ARG A 226 -23.52 13.53 -3.18
N GLU A 227 -22.92 13.03 -4.27
CA GLU A 227 -23.46 11.90 -5.03
C GLU A 227 -22.86 10.54 -4.63
N VAL A 228 -21.60 10.51 -4.16
CA VAL A 228 -20.87 9.26 -3.92
C VAL A 228 -20.62 9.00 -2.43
N MET A 229 -20.29 10.03 -1.65
CA MET A 229 -19.97 9.87 -0.23
C MET A 229 -21.05 9.18 0.61
N PRO A 230 -22.35 9.36 0.38
CA PRO A 230 -23.37 8.60 1.14
C PRO A 230 -23.21 7.08 1.00
N TYR A 231 -22.84 6.60 -0.17
CA TYR A 231 -22.61 5.15 -0.43
C TYR A 231 -21.28 4.67 0.16
N VAL A 232 -20.27 5.53 0.14
CA VAL A 232 -18.97 5.25 0.79
C VAL A 232 -19.14 5.14 2.30
N LEU A 233 -19.91 6.04 2.93
CA LEU A 233 -20.19 6.02 4.36
C LEU A 233 -20.99 4.78 4.78
N ALA A 234 -21.90 4.29 3.94
CA ALA A 234 -22.64 3.06 4.21
C ALA A 234 -21.72 1.84 4.36
N LEU A 235 -20.58 1.81 3.67
CA LEU A 235 -19.61 0.71 3.74
C LEU A 235 -18.77 0.69 5.03
N LEU A 236 -18.87 1.69 5.89
CA LEU A 236 -18.28 1.66 7.25
C LEU A 236 -18.82 0.50 8.09
N GLN A 237 -20.05 0.07 7.81
CA GLN A 237 -20.73 -1.02 8.50
C GLN A 237 -20.78 -2.29 7.64
N ASP A 238 -19.95 -2.40 6.60
CA ASP A 238 -19.93 -3.61 5.76
C ASP A 238 -19.57 -4.82 6.62
N VAL A 239 -20.34 -5.90 6.45
CA VAL A 239 -20.14 -7.15 7.21
C VAL A 239 -18.78 -7.79 6.93
N ASN A 240 -18.22 -7.51 5.75
CA ASN A 240 -16.95 -8.10 5.34
C ASN A 240 -15.76 -7.21 5.71
N LEU A 241 -14.83 -7.79 6.46
CA LEU A 241 -13.60 -7.16 6.89
C LEU A 241 -12.77 -6.56 5.73
N ASN A 242 -12.66 -7.30 4.61
CA ASN A 242 -11.84 -6.85 3.48
C ASN A 242 -12.38 -5.55 2.85
N VAL A 243 -13.70 -5.33 2.89
CA VAL A 243 -14.31 -4.09 2.42
C VAL A 243 -13.96 -2.94 3.37
N ARG A 244 -14.08 -3.14 4.69
CA ARG A 244 -13.74 -2.13 5.69
C ARG A 244 -12.24 -1.79 5.66
N VAL A 245 -11.36 -2.77 5.46
CA VAL A 245 -9.91 -2.55 5.27
C VAL A 245 -9.64 -1.76 3.99
N ALA A 246 -10.23 -2.15 2.86
CA ALA A 246 -10.06 -1.39 1.61
C ALA A 246 -10.57 0.06 1.74
N LEU A 247 -11.65 0.25 2.51
CA LEU A 247 -12.21 1.57 2.75
C LEU A 247 -11.31 2.42 3.66
N SER A 248 -10.67 1.82 4.66
CA SER A 248 -9.70 2.53 5.51
C SER A 248 -8.50 3.04 4.71
N ASP A 249 -7.98 2.25 3.77
CA ASP A 249 -6.92 2.67 2.86
C ASP A 249 -7.38 3.81 1.92
N ALA A 250 -8.60 3.72 1.41
CA ALA A 250 -9.15 4.73 0.52
C ALA A 250 -9.44 6.06 1.24
N CYS A 251 -9.81 6.00 2.51
CA CYS A 251 -10.11 7.15 3.36
C CYS A 251 -8.95 8.16 3.38
N MET A 252 -7.73 7.67 3.59
CA MET A 252 -6.53 8.50 3.63
C MET A 252 -6.16 9.13 2.27
N LYS A 253 -6.53 8.47 1.17
CA LYS A 253 -6.33 8.99 -0.20
C LYS A 253 -7.42 9.98 -0.61
N LEU A 254 -8.62 9.87 -0.05
CA LEU A 254 -9.73 10.79 -0.29
C LEU A 254 -9.52 12.13 0.40
N ALA A 255 -8.99 12.13 1.63
CA ALA A 255 -8.84 13.31 2.45
C ALA A 255 -8.19 14.52 1.71
N PRO A 256 -6.97 14.41 1.14
CA PRO A 256 -6.33 15.55 0.47
C PRO A 256 -7.06 16.02 -0.79
N LYS A 257 -7.84 15.14 -1.45
CA LYS A 257 -8.56 15.47 -2.68
C LYS A 257 -9.91 16.15 -2.45
N LEU A 258 -10.56 15.83 -1.34
CA LEU A 258 -11.85 16.41 -0.97
C LEU A 258 -11.73 17.86 -0.46
N GLY A 259 -10.55 18.27 -0.01
CA GLY A 259 -10.34 19.56 0.61
C GLY A 259 -10.83 19.62 2.07
N GLN A 260 -10.48 20.70 2.76
CA GLN A 260 -10.61 20.80 4.22
C GLN A 260 -12.06 20.62 4.71
N GLU A 261 -13.02 21.32 4.09
CA GLU A 261 -14.41 21.30 4.51
C GLU A 261 -15.04 19.90 4.42
N HIS A 262 -14.93 19.26 3.26
CA HIS A 262 -15.49 17.92 3.06
C HIS A 262 -14.74 16.85 3.87
N THR A 263 -13.46 17.05 4.11
CA THR A 263 -12.67 16.15 4.96
C THR A 263 -13.15 16.19 6.40
N MET A 264 -13.35 17.37 6.97
CA MET A 264 -13.90 17.49 8.32
C MET A 264 -15.31 16.93 8.43
N THR A 265 -16.12 17.12 7.40
CA THR A 265 -17.52 16.67 7.40
C THR A 265 -17.67 15.16 7.23
N HIS A 266 -16.86 14.55 6.37
CA HIS A 266 -17.04 13.14 5.96
C HIS A 266 -15.92 12.22 6.42
N ILE A 267 -14.66 12.63 6.28
CA ILE A 267 -13.51 11.76 6.54
C ILE A 267 -13.23 11.62 8.04
N LEU A 268 -13.35 12.70 8.80
CA LEU A 268 -13.15 12.65 10.25
C LEU A 268 -14.09 11.64 10.95
N PRO A 269 -15.40 11.62 10.67
CA PRO A 269 -16.29 10.57 11.23
C PRO A 269 -15.91 9.15 10.78
N MET A 270 -15.40 8.99 9.56
CA MET A 270 -14.90 7.69 9.08
C MET A 270 -13.68 7.23 9.88
N LEU A 271 -12.71 8.12 10.11
CA LEU A 271 -11.52 7.80 10.92
C LEU A 271 -11.91 7.41 12.35
N GLN A 272 -12.84 8.16 12.96
CA GLN A 272 -13.34 7.86 14.29
C GLN A 272 -14.05 6.49 14.34
N ALA A 273 -14.79 6.13 13.30
CA ALA A 273 -15.43 4.83 13.19
C ALA A 273 -14.40 3.70 13.03
N PHE A 274 -13.39 3.89 12.18
CA PHE A 274 -12.34 2.88 11.96
C PHE A 274 -11.45 2.64 13.19
N LEU A 275 -11.15 3.69 13.96
CA LEU A 275 -10.40 3.54 15.22
C LEU A 275 -11.20 2.81 16.31
N ARG A 276 -12.53 2.71 16.15
CA ARG A 276 -13.43 1.94 17.02
C ARG A 276 -13.92 0.64 16.37
N ASP A 277 -13.41 0.28 15.19
CA ASP A 277 -13.83 -0.95 14.51
C ASP A 277 -13.57 -2.18 15.39
N GLU A 278 -14.47 -3.14 15.36
CA GLU A 278 -14.32 -4.41 16.07
C GLU A 278 -13.06 -5.17 15.69
N SER A 279 -12.62 -5.05 14.41
CA SER A 279 -11.40 -5.68 13.90
C SER A 279 -10.14 -4.86 14.20
N ALA A 280 -9.18 -5.49 14.87
CA ALA A 280 -7.86 -4.90 15.09
C ALA A 280 -7.12 -4.56 13.79
N GLU A 281 -7.40 -5.26 12.71
CA GLU A 281 -6.79 -5.02 11.40
C GLU A 281 -7.19 -3.65 10.84
N VAL A 282 -8.47 -3.29 10.92
CA VAL A 282 -8.96 -1.97 10.51
C VAL A 282 -8.36 -0.87 11.38
N ARG A 283 -8.35 -1.05 12.72
CA ARG A 283 -7.73 -0.09 13.64
C ARG A 283 -6.26 0.14 13.32
N LEU A 284 -5.51 -0.94 13.03
CA LEU A 284 -4.10 -0.89 12.66
C LEU A 284 -3.85 -0.13 11.36
N HIS A 285 -4.67 -0.36 10.34
CA HIS A 285 -4.53 0.32 9.06
C HIS A 285 -4.57 1.85 9.20
N ILE A 286 -5.45 2.36 10.04
CA ILE A 286 -5.52 3.82 10.31
C ILE A 286 -4.33 4.29 11.14
N LEU A 287 -3.98 3.58 12.22
CA LEU A 287 -2.87 3.97 13.09
C LEU A 287 -1.54 4.09 12.33
N LEU A 288 -1.28 3.20 11.37
CA LEU A 288 -0.06 3.21 10.57
C LEU A 288 -0.01 4.35 9.53
N GLN A 289 -1.10 5.08 9.33
CA GLN A 289 -1.21 6.19 8.36
C GLN A 289 -1.44 7.55 9.04
N LEU A 290 -1.45 7.62 10.37
CA LEU A 290 -1.76 8.85 11.12
C LEU A 290 -0.75 9.97 10.93
N ASP A 291 0.52 9.65 10.68
CA ASP A 291 1.56 10.63 10.43
C ASP A 291 1.26 11.47 9.19
N GLY A 292 0.84 10.84 8.10
CA GLY A 292 0.41 11.54 6.90
C GLY A 292 -0.79 12.45 7.14
N LEU A 293 -1.72 12.03 8.01
CA LEU A 293 -2.85 12.86 8.40
C LEU A 293 -2.44 14.09 9.20
N ALA A 294 -1.57 13.90 10.19
CA ALA A 294 -1.08 14.99 11.03
C ALA A 294 -0.31 16.03 10.24
N GLU A 295 0.41 15.62 9.20
CA GLU A 295 1.11 16.51 8.28
C GLU A 295 0.14 17.39 7.47
N TRP A 296 -0.93 16.76 6.95
CA TRP A 296 -1.85 17.44 6.04
C TRP A 296 -2.93 18.25 6.78
N MET A 297 -3.40 17.79 7.95
CA MET A 297 -4.52 18.42 8.67
C MET A 297 -4.40 18.30 10.21
N PRO A 298 -3.60 19.16 10.86
CA PRO A 298 -3.37 19.10 12.30
C PRO A 298 -4.67 19.14 13.14
N ALA A 299 -5.64 19.99 12.75
CA ALA A 299 -6.92 20.10 13.46
C ALA A 299 -7.75 18.79 13.49
N MET A 300 -7.57 17.92 12.48
CA MET A 300 -8.22 16.62 12.46
C MET A 300 -7.46 15.63 13.35
N ALA A 301 -6.13 15.71 13.39
CA ALA A 301 -5.31 14.90 14.28
C ALA A 301 -5.69 15.15 15.75
N GLU A 302 -5.91 16.39 16.17
CA GLU A 302 -6.37 16.72 17.51
C GLU A 302 -7.68 16.03 17.89
N GLN A 303 -8.63 15.92 16.96
CA GLN A 303 -9.92 15.30 17.21
C GLN A 303 -9.90 13.76 17.20
N VAL A 304 -8.90 13.17 16.57
CA VAL A 304 -8.70 11.72 16.52
C VAL A 304 -7.85 11.22 17.70
N LEU A 305 -7.03 12.08 18.26
CA LEU A 305 -6.04 11.74 19.27
C LEU A 305 -6.62 11.11 20.56
N PRO A 306 -7.78 11.55 21.11
CA PRO A 306 -8.37 10.85 22.26
C PRO A 306 -8.62 9.37 22.00
N LEU A 307 -9.00 9.00 20.76
CA LEU A 307 -9.20 7.61 20.37
C LEU A 307 -7.87 6.85 20.25
N VAL A 308 -6.82 7.52 19.78
CA VAL A 308 -5.48 6.94 19.74
C VAL A 308 -4.98 6.63 21.15
N LEU A 309 -5.27 7.52 22.13
CA LEU A 309 -4.98 7.29 23.55
C LEU A 309 -5.71 6.06 24.09
N GLU A 310 -6.99 5.91 23.80
CA GLU A 310 -7.77 4.72 24.17
C GLU A 310 -7.14 3.44 23.61
N LEU A 311 -6.68 3.48 22.35
CA LEU A 311 -6.02 2.34 21.69
C LEU A 311 -4.63 2.00 22.24
N GLY A 312 -4.01 2.89 22.99
CA GLY A 312 -2.80 2.60 23.75
C GLY A 312 -3.01 1.53 24.84
N GLN A 313 -4.26 1.26 25.21
CA GLN A 313 -4.67 0.21 26.14
C GLN A 313 -5.49 -0.91 25.46
N ASP A 314 -5.44 -1.02 24.13
CA ASP A 314 -6.17 -2.04 23.37
C ASP A 314 -5.79 -3.44 23.83
N ILE A 315 -6.76 -4.36 23.80
CA ILE A 315 -6.53 -5.77 24.17
C ILE A 315 -5.52 -6.44 23.22
N ILE A 316 -5.46 -6.01 21.97
CA ILE A 316 -4.55 -6.54 20.94
C ILE A 316 -3.22 -5.78 21.00
N TRP A 317 -2.15 -6.47 21.36
CA TRP A 317 -0.82 -5.88 21.53
C TRP A 317 -0.28 -5.19 20.27
N ARG A 318 -0.63 -5.66 19.07
CA ARG A 318 -0.23 -5.02 17.80
C ARG A 318 -0.76 -3.60 17.69
N VAL A 319 -1.98 -3.37 18.17
CA VAL A 319 -2.61 -2.04 18.21
C VAL A 319 -1.86 -1.14 19.19
N ARG A 320 -1.61 -1.61 20.43
CA ARG A 320 -0.82 -0.87 21.42
C ARG A 320 0.58 -0.53 20.90
N ARG A 321 1.27 -1.48 20.25
CA ARG A 321 2.58 -1.23 19.63
C ARG A 321 2.50 -0.16 18.55
N ALA A 322 1.49 -0.20 17.67
CA ALA A 322 1.31 0.79 16.61
C ALA A 322 1.12 2.20 17.20
N VAL A 323 0.37 2.34 18.29
CA VAL A 323 0.25 3.61 19.02
C VAL A 323 1.63 4.10 19.49
N MET A 324 2.44 3.23 20.11
CA MET A 324 3.77 3.63 20.61
C MET A 324 4.72 4.09 19.50
N VAL A 325 4.64 3.47 18.33
CA VAL A 325 5.43 3.88 17.15
C VAL A 325 4.94 5.23 16.60
N SER A 326 3.65 5.54 16.71
CA SER A 326 3.08 6.81 16.22
C SER A 326 3.31 8.00 17.18
N VAL A 327 3.53 7.75 18.47
CA VAL A 327 3.67 8.81 19.49
C VAL A 327 4.78 9.83 19.16
N PRO A 328 6.01 9.46 18.77
CA PRO A 328 7.03 10.44 18.44
C PRO A 328 6.66 11.32 17.24
N LEU A 329 5.99 10.76 16.23
CA LEU A 329 5.51 11.50 15.06
C LEU A 329 4.42 12.49 15.43
N LEU A 330 3.48 12.06 16.27
CA LEU A 330 2.44 12.95 16.82
C LEU A 330 3.06 14.06 17.66
N THR A 331 4.08 13.77 18.47
CA THR A 331 4.80 14.77 19.27
C THR A 331 5.49 15.81 18.38
N GLU A 332 6.11 15.37 17.29
CA GLU A 332 6.76 16.26 16.32
C GLU A 332 5.79 17.28 15.71
N ARG A 333 4.54 16.86 15.47
CA ARG A 333 3.50 17.67 14.83
C ARG A 333 2.69 18.52 15.83
N MET A 334 2.39 17.94 16.99
CA MET A 334 1.51 18.57 18.00
C MET A 334 2.29 19.41 19.02
N GLY A 335 3.62 19.20 19.11
CA GLY A 335 4.50 19.91 20.04
C GLY A 335 4.67 19.21 21.39
N VAL A 336 5.74 19.60 22.08
CA VAL A 336 6.18 19.00 23.33
C VAL A 336 5.17 19.19 24.47
N SER A 337 4.55 20.37 24.58
CA SER A 337 3.54 20.63 25.63
C SER A 337 2.34 19.68 25.50
N TYR A 338 1.90 19.44 24.27
CA TYR A 338 0.81 18.50 24.03
C TYR A 338 1.19 17.07 24.44
N PHE A 339 2.42 16.65 24.11
CA PHE A 339 2.93 15.35 24.52
C PHE A 339 2.97 15.20 26.04
N GLU A 340 3.49 16.19 26.76
CA GLU A 340 3.53 16.18 28.23
C GLU A 340 2.17 16.00 28.86
N GLU A 341 1.18 16.72 28.36
CA GLU A 341 -0.16 16.73 28.93
C GLU A 341 -0.97 15.45 28.62
N ASN A 342 -0.78 14.87 27.43
CA ASN A 342 -1.70 13.86 26.91
C ASN A 342 -1.06 12.49 26.63
N LEU A 343 0.22 12.43 26.26
CA LEU A 343 0.84 11.21 25.73
C LEU A 343 1.95 10.65 26.64
N LEU A 344 2.59 11.47 27.45
CA LEU A 344 3.76 11.09 28.25
C LEU A 344 3.48 9.89 29.16
N GLU A 345 2.38 9.94 29.91
CA GLU A 345 2.04 8.87 30.83
C GLU A 345 1.75 7.56 30.11
N LEU A 346 0.99 7.61 29.03
CA LEU A 346 0.71 6.44 28.18
C LEU A 346 2.02 5.83 27.64
N TYR A 347 2.91 6.68 27.14
CA TYR A 347 4.19 6.24 26.58
C TYR A 347 5.09 5.58 27.63
N LEU A 348 5.18 6.16 28.81
CA LEU A 348 5.95 5.60 29.92
C LEU A 348 5.38 4.27 30.40
N GLN A 349 4.05 4.13 30.48
CA GLN A 349 3.42 2.86 30.87
C GLN A 349 3.71 1.72 29.87
N ALA A 350 4.00 2.02 28.60
CA ALA A 350 4.35 1.00 27.62
C ALA A 350 5.62 0.21 27.98
N TYR A 351 6.54 0.79 28.77
CA TYR A 351 7.70 0.04 29.29
C TYR A 351 7.32 -1.05 30.29
N ARG A 352 6.13 -0.98 30.88
CA ARG A 352 5.56 -1.98 31.80
C ARG A 352 4.59 -2.96 31.11
N ASP A 353 4.40 -2.85 29.80
CA ASP A 353 3.49 -3.75 29.06
C ASP A 353 3.90 -5.21 29.21
N SER A 354 2.92 -6.09 29.34
CA SER A 354 3.15 -7.53 29.46
C SER A 354 3.80 -8.12 28.18
N VAL A 355 3.55 -7.51 27.01
CA VAL A 355 4.06 -7.96 25.72
C VAL A 355 5.37 -7.26 25.37
N ASN A 356 6.39 -8.03 25.06
CA ASN A 356 7.72 -7.51 24.71
C ASN A 356 7.71 -6.54 23.53
N GLU A 357 6.93 -6.84 22.47
CA GLU A 357 6.88 -6.02 21.26
C GLU A 357 6.35 -4.60 21.50
N VAL A 358 5.50 -4.42 22.51
CA VAL A 358 5.03 -3.08 22.92
C VAL A 358 6.15 -2.32 23.61
N ARG A 359 6.89 -2.97 24.52
CA ARG A 359 8.07 -2.39 25.19
C ARG A 359 9.16 -1.99 24.17
N VAL A 360 9.40 -2.86 23.17
CA VAL A 360 10.32 -2.57 22.06
C VAL A 360 9.86 -1.37 21.26
N GLY A 361 8.56 -1.25 20.94
CA GLY A 361 8.00 -0.10 20.24
C GLY A 361 8.24 1.22 20.98
N ALA A 362 8.04 1.25 22.31
CA ALA A 362 8.38 2.41 23.13
C ALA A 362 9.90 2.71 23.10
N SER A 363 10.72 1.66 23.18
CA SER A 363 12.19 1.81 23.12
C SER A 363 12.69 2.37 21.78
N GLU A 364 12.05 2.03 20.68
CA GLU A 364 12.34 2.55 19.34
C GLU A 364 11.97 4.05 19.20
N GLY A 365 10.92 4.47 19.88
CA GLY A 365 10.46 5.84 19.85
C GLY A 365 11.30 6.82 20.69
N LEU A 366 12.02 6.33 21.71
CA LEU A 366 12.70 7.17 22.71
C LEU A 366 13.75 8.11 22.09
N GLN A 367 14.53 7.63 21.14
CA GLN A 367 15.52 8.43 20.44
C GLN A 367 14.88 9.54 19.61
N ARG A 368 13.78 9.25 18.92
CA ARG A 368 13.03 10.26 18.14
C ARG A 368 12.44 11.33 19.07
N LEU A 369 11.90 10.93 20.21
CA LEU A 369 11.41 11.87 21.23
C LEU A 369 12.53 12.75 21.77
N CYS A 370 13.74 12.21 22.00
CA CYS A 370 14.90 13.00 22.38
C CYS A 370 15.24 14.09 21.34
N ASN A 371 15.18 13.74 20.05
CA ASN A 371 15.44 14.69 18.97
C ASN A 371 14.35 15.77 18.85
N VAL A 372 13.10 15.45 19.16
CA VAL A 372 11.96 16.38 19.10
C VAL A 372 11.86 17.27 20.32
N CYS A 373 11.98 16.68 21.52
CA CYS A 373 11.77 17.37 22.80
C CYS A 373 13.05 18.00 23.37
N GLY A 374 14.21 17.51 22.93
CA GLY A 374 15.52 17.93 23.44
C GLY A 374 16.05 17.05 24.58
N ALA A 375 17.38 17.06 24.78
CA ALA A 375 18.05 16.26 25.79
C ALA A 375 17.68 16.69 27.22
N ASP A 376 17.69 18.00 27.49
CA ASP A 376 17.38 18.55 28.82
C ASP A 376 15.96 18.14 29.28
N TRP A 377 14.99 18.19 28.35
CA TRP A 377 13.63 17.76 28.63
C TRP A 377 13.58 16.25 28.94
N LEU A 378 14.27 15.42 28.17
CA LEU A 378 14.31 13.97 28.40
C LEU A 378 14.94 13.64 29.73
N GLN A 379 16.05 14.31 30.08
CA GLN A 379 16.77 14.19 31.36
C GLN A 379 15.88 14.56 32.55
N GLU A 380 15.11 15.63 32.42
CA GLU A 380 14.25 16.11 33.51
C GLU A 380 12.96 15.29 33.67
N LYS A 381 12.29 14.92 32.55
CA LYS A 381 10.92 14.37 32.58
C LYS A 381 10.86 12.86 32.40
N VAL A 382 11.76 12.25 31.62
CA VAL A 382 11.66 10.86 31.20
C VAL A 382 12.63 9.95 31.92
N LEU A 383 13.92 10.29 31.96
CA LEU A 383 14.95 9.43 32.56
C LEU A 383 14.68 9.11 34.04
N PRO A 384 14.27 10.04 34.91
CA PRO A 384 13.98 9.70 36.30
C PRO A 384 12.85 8.66 36.45
N ARG A 385 11.86 8.73 35.57
CA ARG A 385 10.73 7.79 35.54
C ARG A 385 11.18 6.40 35.05
N ILE A 386 12.02 6.35 34.04
CA ILE A 386 12.63 5.09 33.53
C ILE A 386 13.50 4.46 34.60
N HIS A 387 14.30 5.25 35.35
CA HIS A 387 15.10 4.76 36.48
C HIS A 387 14.20 4.16 37.58
N SER A 388 13.13 4.86 37.98
CA SER A 388 12.14 4.36 38.95
C SER A 388 11.51 3.02 38.47
N PHE A 389 11.16 2.92 37.20
CA PHE A 389 10.60 1.67 36.65
C PHE A 389 11.61 0.52 36.66
N TYR A 390 12.89 0.80 36.42
CA TYR A 390 13.95 -0.21 36.55
C TYR A 390 14.04 -0.73 38.01
N ASP A 391 14.11 0.18 38.95
CA ASP A 391 14.30 -0.15 40.37
C ASP A 391 13.09 -0.86 41.01
N GLU A 392 11.87 -0.43 40.64
CA GLU A 392 10.62 -1.01 41.15
C GLU A 392 10.26 -2.36 40.49
N SER A 393 10.85 -2.67 39.34
CA SER A 393 10.41 -3.82 38.56
C SER A 393 10.97 -5.15 39.11
N THR A 394 10.07 -6.00 39.55
CA THR A 394 10.40 -7.41 39.87
C THR A 394 10.51 -8.29 38.62
N PHE A 395 9.93 -7.86 37.51
CA PHE A 395 9.93 -8.60 36.25
C PHE A 395 11.14 -8.21 35.38
N TYR A 396 12.15 -9.06 35.34
CA TYR A 396 13.43 -8.81 34.71
C TYR A 396 13.35 -8.40 33.22
N LEU A 397 12.33 -8.84 32.49
CA LEU A 397 12.14 -8.46 31.09
C LEU A 397 11.83 -6.96 30.91
N ILE A 398 11.28 -6.29 31.92
CA ILE A 398 11.11 -4.84 31.91
C ILE A 398 12.49 -4.17 32.02
N ARG A 399 13.34 -4.65 32.94
CA ARG A 399 14.72 -4.14 33.08
C ARG A 399 15.51 -4.31 31.80
N ILE A 400 15.40 -5.46 31.11
CA ILE A 400 16.00 -5.68 29.80
C ILE A 400 15.49 -4.69 28.76
N ALA A 401 14.18 -4.44 28.71
CA ALA A 401 13.60 -3.49 27.77
C ALA A 401 14.12 -2.05 28.01
N ILE A 402 14.23 -1.65 29.26
CA ILE A 402 14.80 -0.37 29.67
C ILE A 402 16.25 -0.24 29.23
N LEU A 403 17.10 -1.23 29.51
CA LEU A 403 18.51 -1.22 29.10
C LEU A 403 18.65 -1.13 27.57
N ASN A 404 17.80 -1.83 26.83
CA ASN A 404 17.78 -1.74 25.37
C ASN A 404 17.32 -0.35 24.86
N ALA A 405 16.38 0.30 25.55
CA ALA A 405 15.95 1.64 25.23
C ALA A 405 17.08 2.67 25.44
N LEU A 406 17.76 2.57 26.59
CA LEU A 406 18.88 3.43 26.94
C LEU A 406 20.08 3.24 25.98
N LYS A 407 20.36 1.99 25.61
CA LYS A 407 21.36 1.68 24.59
C LYS A 407 21.06 2.35 23.26
N LYS A 408 19.81 2.26 22.76
CA LYS A 408 19.40 2.92 21.53
C LYS A 408 19.48 4.43 21.62
N LEU A 409 19.14 5.00 22.77
CA LEU A 409 19.27 6.43 23.02
C LEU A 409 20.72 6.90 22.91
N ALA A 410 21.65 6.16 23.52
CA ALA A 410 23.08 6.50 23.52
C ALA A 410 23.74 6.37 22.15
N ASN A 411 23.27 5.47 21.30
CA ASN A 411 23.80 5.22 19.96
C ASN A 411 23.19 6.15 18.89
N GLY A 412 22.32 7.08 19.26
CA GLY A 412 21.62 7.97 18.32
C GLY A 412 22.55 9.03 17.71
N GLU A 413 22.36 9.29 16.40
CA GLU A 413 23.01 10.39 15.72
C GLU A 413 22.41 11.73 16.20
N GLY A 414 23.21 12.61 16.77
CA GLY A 414 22.82 13.98 17.14
C GLY A 414 23.42 14.47 18.44
N SER A 415 23.54 15.81 18.59
CA SER A 415 24.11 16.47 19.79
C SER A 415 23.32 16.20 21.07
N ALA A 416 22.03 15.88 20.96
CA ALA A 416 21.17 15.59 22.10
C ALA A 416 21.52 14.28 22.79
N ALA A 417 21.89 13.23 22.03
CA ALA A 417 22.24 11.94 22.58
C ALA A 417 23.55 11.98 23.41
N SER A 418 24.53 12.78 22.99
CA SER A 418 25.83 12.88 23.68
C SER A 418 25.73 13.50 25.09
N VAL A 419 24.76 14.38 25.34
CA VAL A 419 24.56 15.01 26.67
C VAL A 419 24.00 13.98 27.67
N LEU A 420 23.23 13.01 27.23
CA LEU A 420 22.56 12.01 28.08
C LEU A 420 23.40 10.77 28.35
N VAL A 421 24.54 10.60 27.66
CA VAL A 421 25.30 9.36 27.72
C VAL A 421 25.81 9.07 29.13
N GLU A 422 26.21 10.08 29.91
CA GLU A 422 26.68 9.90 31.29
C GLU A 422 25.57 9.45 32.24
N ASP A 423 24.35 10.03 32.13
CA ASP A 423 23.21 9.66 32.97
C ASP A 423 22.74 8.22 32.66
N VAL A 424 22.69 7.90 31.37
CA VAL A 424 22.35 6.57 30.88
C VAL A 424 23.38 5.52 31.35
N LEU A 425 24.70 5.87 31.33
CA LEU A 425 25.78 4.98 31.73
C LEU A 425 25.60 4.48 33.17
N GLN A 426 25.18 5.33 34.09
CA GLN A 426 25.01 4.94 35.50
C GLN A 426 23.95 3.85 35.69
N LEU A 427 22.85 3.90 34.94
CA LEU A 427 21.83 2.85 34.99
C LEU A 427 22.30 1.54 34.33
N VAL A 428 23.03 1.63 33.22
CA VAL A 428 23.58 0.47 32.54
C VAL A 428 24.62 -0.24 33.40
N LEU A 429 25.49 0.51 34.09
CA LEU A 429 26.45 -0.05 35.06
C LEU A 429 25.75 -0.77 36.23
N ARG A 430 24.64 -0.22 36.75
CA ARG A 430 23.82 -0.94 37.74
C ARG A 430 23.24 -2.22 37.16
N GLY A 431 22.79 -2.22 35.91
CA GLY A 431 22.34 -3.40 35.20
C GLY A 431 23.40 -4.49 35.05
N ALA A 432 24.66 -4.11 34.96
CA ALA A 432 25.79 -5.05 34.94
C ALA A 432 25.98 -5.83 36.24
N HIS A 433 25.41 -5.37 37.36
CA HIS A 433 25.41 -6.04 38.67
C HIS A 433 24.04 -6.59 39.07
N ASP A 434 23.11 -6.72 38.11
CA ASP A 434 21.78 -7.29 38.38
C ASP A 434 21.84 -8.77 38.82
N SER A 435 20.89 -9.17 39.66
CA SER A 435 20.78 -10.57 40.14
C SER A 435 20.50 -11.58 38.99
N ILE A 436 19.90 -11.12 37.88
CA ILE A 436 19.50 -11.99 36.75
C ILE A 436 20.55 -11.95 35.64
N PRO A 437 21.13 -13.09 35.21
CA PRO A 437 22.19 -13.15 34.20
C PRO A 437 21.80 -12.45 32.86
N ASN A 438 20.57 -12.67 32.39
CA ASN A 438 20.11 -12.03 31.16
C ASN A 438 20.07 -10.48 31.22
N VAL A 439 19.84 -9.91 32.38
CA VAL A 439 19.92 -8.45 32.58
C VAL A 439 21.38 -7.99 32.52
N ARG A 440 22.31 -8.71 33.24
CA ARG A 440 23.75 -8.42 33.15
C ARG A 440 24.29 -8.54 31.73
N PHE A 441 23.92 -9.62 31.04
CA PHE A 441 24.27 -9.79 29.62
C PHE A 441 23.80 -8.61 28.76
N THR A 442 22.56 -8.16 28.96
CA THR A 442 22.02 -7.00 28.21
C THR A 442 22.79 -5.72 28.54
N ALA A 443 23.17 -5.55 29.80
CA ALA A 443 23.98 -4.41 30.21
C ALA A 443 25.38 -4.44 29.58
N VAL A 444 26.04 -5.61 29.55
CA VAL A 444 27.35 -5.79 28.87
C VAL A 444 27.26 -5.39 27.39
N ARG A 445 26.22 -5.83 26.70
CA ARG A 445 25.99 -5.45 25.31
C ARG A 445 25.73 -3.93 25.16
N ALA A 446 25.00 -3.34 26.10
CA ALA A 446 24.78 -1.90 26.09
C ALA A 446 26.09 -1.14 26.32
N LEU A 447 26.93 -1.54 27.28
CA LEU A 447 28.25 -0.92 27.51
C LEU A 447 29.15 -1.02 26.28
N GLN A 448 29.16 -2.17 25.60
CA GLN A 448 29.92 -2.38 24.38
C GLN A 448 29.53 -1.40 23.28
N GLU A 449 28.22 -1.23 23.05
CA GLU A 449 27.69 -0.36 21.99
C GLU A 449 27.80 1.13 22.37
N MET A 450 27.72 1.48 23.65
CA MET A 450 27.86 2.86 24.13
C MET A 450 29.32 3.35 24.18
N ALA A 451 30.29 2.47 24.38
CA ALA A 451 31.69 2.85 24.57
C ALA A 451 32.26 3.81 23.50
N PRO A 452 31.98 3.67 22.21
CA PRO A 452 32.43 4.63 21.19
C PRO A 452 31.88 6.04 21.34
N HIS A 453 30.81 6.23 22.10
CA HIS A 453 30.11 7.50 22.31
C HIS A 453 30.44 8.14 23.67
N LEU A 454 31.20 7.45 24.53
CA LEU A 454 31.68 7.93 25.82
C LEU A 454 33.05 8.61 25.68
N ASP A 455 33.38 9.52 26.62
CA ASP A 455 34.74 10.00 26.73
C ASP A 455 35.71 8.91 27.19
N ALA A 456 36.99 9.01 26.82
CA ALA A 456 37.99 8.01 27.14
C ALA A 456 38.17 7.82 28.66
N GLY A 457 38.00 8.90 29.45
CA GLY A 457 38.09 8.82 30.91
C GLY A 457 36.97 7.98 31.53
N ALA A 458 35.72 8.14 31.05
CA ALA A 458 34.60 7.31 31.50
C ALA A 458 34.76 5.83 31.07
N VAL A 459 35.27 5.59 29.87
CA VAL A 459 35.56 4.22 29.41
C VAL A 459 36.59 3.55 30.30
N ASP A 460 37.72 4.25 30.56
CA ASP A 460 38.83 3.66 31.33
C ASP A 460 38.55 3.56 32.83
N SER A 461 37.79 4.51 33.40
CA SER A 461 37.51 4.52 34.85
C SER A 461 36.26 3.72 35.26
N GLN A 462 35.28 3.50 34.37
CA GLN A 462 34.02 2.87 34.72
C GLN A 462 33.72 1.64 33.88
N VAL A 463 33.80 1.73 32.54
CA VAL A 463 33.35 0.63 31.66
C VAL A 463 34.34 -0.54 31.68
N ARG A 464 35.63 -0.27 31.48
CA ARG A 464 36.67 -1.34 31.49
C ARG A 464 36.77 -2.08 32.82
N PRO A 465 36.77 -1.40 33.99
CA PRO A 465 36.79 -2.10 35.27
C PRO A 465 35.57 -2.99 35.46
N CYS A 466 34.37 -2.51 35.15
CA CYS A 466 33.13 -3.28 35.25
C CYS A 466 33.15 -4.52 34.33
N LEU A 467 33.51 -4.40 33.07
CA LEU A 467 33.61 -5.52 32.14
C LEU A 467 34.71 -6.53 32.56
N THR A 468 35.83 -6.03 33.11
CA THR A 468 36.92 -6.88 33.60
C THR A 468 36.49 -7.70 34.82
N GLU A 469 35.77 -7.11 35.76
CA GLU A 469 35.18 -7.79 36.90
C GLU A 469 34.21 -8.89 36.45
N LEU A 470 33.27 -8.57 35.55
CA LEU A 470 32.32 -9.55 35.04
C LEU A 470 33.01 -10.72 34.30
N MET A 471 34.00 -10.40 33.46
CA MET A 471 34.79 -11.43 32.74
C MET A 471 35.47 -12.40 33.69
N GLN A 472 35.98 -11.92 34.84
CA GLN A 472 36.76 -12.75 35.80
C GLN A 472 35.91 -13.49 36.79
N SER A 473 34.81 -12.87 37.26
CA SER A 473 34.11 -13.33 38.47
C SER A 473 32.63 -13.61 38.33
N ASP A 474 32.00 -13.31 37.17
CA ASP A 474 30.56 -13.59 37.01
C ASP A 474 30.26 -15.07 37.11
N PRO A 475 29.21 -15.50 37.83
CA PRO A 475 28.84 -16.91 37.93
C PRO A 475 28.30 -17.49 36.59
N ASP A 476 27.89 -16.67 35.64
CA ASP A 476 27.33 -17.07 34.35
C ASP A 476 28.38 -17.02 33.24
N ASP A 477 28.56 -18.10 32.50
CA ASP A 477 29.60 -18.22 31.49
C ASP A 477 29.32 -17.36 30.22
N ASP A 478 28.05 -17.15 29.90
CA ASP A 478 27.70 -16.28 28.79
C ASP A 478 28.04 -14.80 29.11
N VAL A 479 27.77 -14.37 30.34
CA VAL A 479 28.16 -13.02 30.80
C VAL A 479 29.68 -12.84 30.74
N LYS A 480 30.48 -13.84 31.21
CA LYS A 480 31.95 -13.80 31.09
C LYS A 480 32.40 -13.68 29.65
N PHE A 481 31.84 -14.51 28.77
CA PHE A 481 32.23 -14.56 27.36
C PHE A 481 31.97 -13.22 26.66
N PHE A 482 30.76 -12.67 26.83
CA PHE A 482 30.41 -11.40 26.18
C PHE A 482 31.11 -10.20 26.81
N SER A 483 31.48 -10.24 28.09
CA SER A 483 32.32 -9.24 28.73
C SER A 483 33.74 -9.23 28.15
N ALA A 484 34.32 -10.42 27.90
CA ALA A 484 35.61 -10.53 27.21
C ALA A 484 35.55 -9.99 25.80
N GLN A 485 34.51 -10.34 25.03
CA GLN A 485 34.29 -9.84 23.69
C GLN A 485 34.11 -8.31 23.66
N ALA A 486 33.37 -7.74 24.62
CA ALA A 486 33.20 -6.31 24.76
C ALA A 486 34.53 -5.60 25.03
N LEU A 487 35.35 -6.12 25.93
CA LEU A 487 36.68 -5.59 26.21
C LEU A 487 37.61 -5.58 25.00
N GLU A 488 37.55 -6.61 24.16
CA GLU A 488 38.32 -6.67 22.91
C GLU A 488 37.89 -5.60 21.90
N SER A 489 36.57 -5.29 21.84
CA SER A 489 36.01 -4.31 20.89
C SER A 489 36.25 -2.85 21.32
N ILE A 490 36.49 -2.56 22.60
CA ILE A 490 36.69 -1.22 23.19
C ILE A 490 38.18 -0.80 23.16
N ARG A 491 38.99 -1.41 22.32
CA ARG A 491 40.43 -1.11 22.23
C ARG A 491 40.75 0.24 21.61
#